data_74ad3001fd061697ac606002e5a90384
#
_entry.id   74ad3001fd061697ac606002e5a90384
#
_cell.length_a   1.000
_cell.length_b   1.000
_cell.length_c   1.000
_cell.angle_alpha   90.00
_cell.angle_beta   90.00
_cell.angle_gamma   90.00
#
_symmetry.space_group_name_H-M   'P 1'
#
loop_
_entity.id
_entity.type
_entity.pdbx_description
1 polymer ?
#
loop_
_entity_poly.entity_id
_entity_poly.type
_entity_poly.pdbx_seq_one_letter_code
_entity_poly.pdbx_strand_id
1 'polypeptide(L)'
;PEMGAGWCPPGMLGIGIGGTAEKAAVMAKEVLMESIDIHELQARGAQTRAEELRLELFEKVNQLGIGAQGLGGLTTVLDVKIMDYPTHAASLPVCMIPNCAATRHAHFVLDGSGPAVLEAPSLDAYPDIVWEAGPTARRVNLDTITPEDVQSWKPGETVLLNGKMFTGRDAAHKRMVDMLNNGEELPVDLKGR
;
A
#
# COMPACT_ATOMS: atom_id res chain seq x y z
N PRO A 1 -7.53 -10.67 7.03
CA PRO A 1 -8.15 -11.17 5.79
C PRO A 1 -9.46 -10.44 5.44
N GLU A 2 -10.32 -10.15 6.40
CA GLU A 2 -11.64 -9.52 6.16
C GLU A 2 -11.54 -8.13 5.54
N MET A 3 -10.54 -7.34 5.89
CA MET A 3 -10.31 -6.01 5.33
C MET A 3 -9.88 -6.06 3.84
N GLY A 4 -9.29 -7.15 3.41
CA GLY A 4 -8.83 -7.34 2.04
C GLY A 4 -7.90 -6.21 1.57
N ALA A 5 -8.19 -5.63 0.41
CA ALA A 5 -7.44 -4.51 -0.18
C ALA A 5 -7.98 -3.12 0.21
N GLY A 6 -9.00 -3.04 1.08
CA GLY A 6 -9.68 -1.77 1.39
C GLY A 6 -8.81 -0.69 2.04
N TRP A 7 -7.63 -1.04 2.54
CA TRP A 7 -6.65 -0.10 3.11
C TRP A 7 -5.51 0.28 2.16
N CYS A 8 -5.62 -0.12 0.88
CA CYS A 8 -4.66 0.16 -0.18
C CYS A 8 -3.25 -0.40 0.10
N PRO A 9 -3.07 -1.72 0.27
CA PRO A 9 -1.76 -2.34 0.44
C PRO A 9 -0.86 -2.12 -0.81
N PRO A 10 0.47 -2.23 -0.69
CA PRO A 10 1.21 -2.53 0.53
C PRO A 10 1.28 -1.32 1.45
N GLY A 11 1.41 -1.55 2.74
CA GLY A 11 1.52 -0.49 3.72
C GLY A 11 2.07 -0.97 5.05
N MET A 12 1.83 -0.22 6.10
CA MET A 12 2.28 -0.53 7.46
C MET A 12 1.11 -0.87 8.37
N LEU A 13 1.33 -1.76 9.32
CA LEU A 13 0.40 -2.03 10.41
C LEU A 13 0.97 -1.49 11.71
N GLY A 14 0.25 -0.58 12.35
CA GLY A 14 0.55 -0.13 13.71
C GLY A 14 -0.37 -0.82 14.70
N ILE A 15 0.18 -1.45 15.73
CA ILE A 15 -0.54 -2.22 16.73
C ILE A 15 -0.18 -1.71 18.10
N GLY A 16 -1.19 -1.32 18.87
CA GLY A 16 -1.07 -1.00 20.29
C GLY A 16 -1.69 -2.12 21.14
N ILE A 17 -0.96 -2.62 22.10
CA ILE A 17 -1.38 -3.73 22.98
C ILE A 17 -1.32 -3.29 24.44
N GLY A 18 -2.41 -3.46 25.16
CA GLY A 18 -2.46 -3.16 26.59
C GLY A 18 -2.87 -1.72 26.93
N GLY A 19 -2.69 -1.32 28.18
CA GLY A 19 -3.22 -0.07 28.74
C GLY A 19 -4.73 -0.05 28.81
N THR A 20 -5.35 1.05 28.39
CA THR A 20 -6.79 1.20 28.15
C THR A 20 -7.08 1.16 26.64
N ALA A 21 -8.34 1.10 26.24
CA ALA A 21 -8.71 1.10 24.83
C ALA A 21 -8.16 2.34 24.10
N GLU A 22 -8.27 3.50 24.72
CA GLU A 22 -7.74 4.77 24.18
C GLU A 22 -6.22 4.73 24.10
N LYS A 23 -5.53 4.20 25.13
CA LYS A 23 -4.08 4.07 25.13
C LYS A 23 -3.61 3.14 24.02
N ALA A 24 -4.26 1.99 23.82
CA ALA A 24 -3.96 1.09 22.72
C ALA A 24 -4.13 1.76 21.34
N ALA A 25 -5.18 2.56 21.15
CA ALA A 25 -5.41 3.29 19.90
C ALA A 25 -4.33 4.36 19.64
N VAL A 26 -3.94 5.11 20.67
CA VAL A 26 -2.88 6.11 20.58
C VAL A 26 -1.55 5.44 20.24
N MET A 27 -1.17 4.37 20.95
CA MET A 27 0.06 3.61 20.68
C MET A 27 0.10 3.05 19.25
N ALA A 28 -1.02 2.50 18.76
CA ALA A 28 -1.11 1.99 17.38
C ALA A 28 -0.88 3.11 16.35
N LYS A 29 -1.29 4.34 16.65
CA LYS A 29 -1.04 5.49 15.77
C LYS A 29 0.39 6.02 15.89
N GLU A 30 0.90 6.15 17.09
CA GLU A 30 2.26 6.65 17.35
C GLU A 30 3.32 5.77 16.71
N VAL A 31 3.19 4.45 16.85
CA VAL A 31 4.18 3.50 16.33
C VAL A 31 4.27 3.49 14.80
N LEU A 32 3.25 3.97 14.11
CA LEU A 32 3.29 4.15 12.64
C LEU A 32 4.19 5.30 12.20
N MET A 33 4.61 6.18 13.12
CA MET A 33 5.53 7.28 12.82
C MET A 33 6.99 6.85 12.85
N GLU A 34 7.27 5.64 13.32
CA GLU A 34 8.62 5.08 13.31
C GLU A 34 9.04 4.66 11.90
N SER A 35 10.33 4.70 11.63
CA SER A 35 10.89 4.27 10.35
C SER A 35 10.68 2.78 10.10
N ILE A 36 10.57 2.38 8.84
CA ILE A 36 10.53 0.97 8.44
C ILE A 36 11.88 0.33 8.78
N ASP A 37 11.88 -0.70 9.62
CA ASP A 37 13.09 -1.39 10.11
C ASP A 37 12.97 -2.93 10.13
N ILE A 38 11.92 -3.47 9.52
CA ILE A 38 11.64 -4.90 9.58
C ILE A 38 12.80 -5.76 9.06
N HIS A 39 13.52 -5.29 8.04
CA HIS A 39 14.66 -6.03 7.48
C HIS A 39 15.86 -6.03 8.43
N GLU A 40 16.09 -4.93 9.15
CA GLU A 40 17.08 -4.89 10.22
C GLU A 40 16.70 -5.85 11.34
N LEU A 41 15.42 -5.83 11.75
CA LEU A 41 14.90 -6.73 12.77
C LEU A 41 15.06 -8.21 12.35
N GLN A 42 14.77 -8.54 11.10
CA GLN A 42 15.00 -9.88 10.55
C GLN A 42 16.47 -10.30 10.61
N ALA A 43 17.38 -9.37 10.29
CA ALA A 43 18.82 -9.64 10.25
C ALA A 43 19.42 -9.83 11.66
N ARG A 44 19.02 -9.02 12.64
CA ARG A 44 19.54 -9.10 14.01
C ARG A 44 18.80 -10.10 14.92
N GLY A 45 17.59 -10.48 14.52
CA GLY A 45 16.71 -11.31 15.34
C GLY A 45 15.95 -10.52 16.43
N ALA A 46 14.82 -11.10 16.86
CA ALA A 46 13.99 -10.52 17.90
C ALA A 46 14.64 -10.63 19.28
N GLN A 47 14.54 -9.59 20.09
CA GLN A 47 15.04 -9.52 21.47
C GLN A 47 13.91 -9.37 22.48
N THR A 48 12.71 -9.03 22.02
CA THR A 48 11.54 -8.85 22.88
C THR A 48 10.34 -9.62 22.31
N ARG A 49 9.34 -9.87 23.14
CA ARG A 49 8.10 -10.52 22.71
C ARG A 49 7.36 -9.70 21.64
N ALA A 50 7.40 -8.37 21.72
CA ALA A 50 6.82 -7.49 20.71
C ALA A 50 7.52 -7.66 19.36
N GLU A 51 8.84 -7.77 19.36
CA GLU A 51 9.62 -8.01 18.12
C GLU A 51 9.39 -9.39 17.53
N GLU A 52 9.28 -10.44 18.35
CA GLU A 52 8.89 -11.78 17.88
C GLU A 52 7.54 -11.72 17.16
N LEU A 53 6.56 -11.05 17.76
CA LEU A 53 5.22 -10.91 17.21
C LEU A 53 5.22 -10.06 15.93
N ARG A 54 6.08 -9.04 15.84
CA ARG A 54 6.26 -8.27 14.59
C ARG A 54 6.70 -9.18 13.44
N LEU A 55 7.73 -10.00 13.65
CA LEU A 55 8.23 -10.94 12.64
C LEU A 55 7.17 -11.94 12.23
N GLU A 56 6.48 -12.54 13.21
CA GLU A 56 5.42 -13.51 12.95
C GLU A 56 4.27 -12.91 12.13
N LEU A 57 3.81 -11.73 12.50
CA LEU A 57 2.72 -11.04 11.79
C LEU A 57 3.16 -10.56 10.40
N PHE A 58 4.38 -10.07 10.26
CA PHE A 58 4.92 -9.67 8.97
C PHE A 58 4.90 -10.84 7.97
N GLU A 59 5.34 -12.00 8.39
CA GLU A 59 5.31 -13.21 7.56
C GLU A 59 3.87 -13.62 7.23
N LYS A 60 3.01 -13.77 8.25
CA LYS A 60 1.62 -14.22 8.07
C LYS A 60 0.79 -13.28 7.19
N VAL A 61 0.97 -11.98 7.33
CA VAL A 61 0.23 -11.00 6.51
C VAL A 61 0.70 -11.04 5.06
N ASN A 62 2.00 -11.18 4.82
CA ASN A 62 2.52 -11.32 3.45
C ASN A 62 2.09 -12.64 2.79
N GLN A 63 1.98 -13.72 3.56
CA GLN A 63 1.45 -15.02 3.08
C GLN A 63 -0.03 -14.96 2.64
N LEU A 64 -0.79 -13.92 3.01
CA LEU A 64 -2.16 -13.74 2.51
C LEU A 64 -2.20 -13.50 0.98
N GLY A 65 -1.09 -13.09 0.37
CA GLY A 65 -0.99 -12.89 -1.06
C GLY A 65 -1.88 -11.78 -1.63
N ILE A 66 -2.38 -10.87 -0.78
CA ILE A 66 -3.25 -9.76 -1.20
C ILE A 66 -2.48 -8.84 -2.16
N GLY A 67 -1.24 -8.53 -1.83
CA GLY A 67 -0.35 -7.74 -2.68
C GLY A 67 -0.78 -6.30 -2.89
N ALA A 68 -0.07 -5.60 -3.77
CA ALA A 68 -0.34 -4.20 -4.08
C ALA A 68 -1.77 -4.01 -4.61
N GLN A 69 -2.54 -3.16 -3.95
CA GLN A 69 -3.93 -2.83 -4.29
C GLN A 69 -4.87 -4.06 -4.37
N GLY A 70 -4.49 -5.19 -3.78
CA GLY A 70 -5.26 -6.43 -3.86
C GLY A 70 -5.13 -7.18 -5.18
N LEU A 71 -4.16 -6.84 -5.99
CA LEU A 71 -3.91 -7.48 -7.30
C LEU A 71 -3.05 -8.74 -7.20
N GLY A 72 -2.76 -9.19 -6.00
CA GLY A 72 -1.87 -10.31 -5.75
C GLY A 72 -0.40 -9.87 -5.65
N GLY A 73 0.44 -10.74 -5.11
CA GLY A 73 1.87 -10.52 -4.99
C GLY A 73 2.43 -10.89 -3.62
N LEU A 74 3.75 -10.77 -3.50
CA LEU A 74 4.49 -11.21 -2.32
C LEU A 74 4.45 -10.20 -1.15
N THR A 75 4.15 -8.93 -1.44
CA THR A 75 4.21 -7.85 -0.45
C THR A 75 2.82 -7.27 -0.21
N THR A 76 2.23 -7.59 0.92
CA THR A 76 0.99 -7.02 1.43
C THR A 76 1.27 -5.97 2.49
N VAL A 77 2.30 -6.18 3.31
CA VAL A 77 2.75 -5.26 4.35
C VAL A 77 4.24 -4.99 4.22
N LEU A 78 4.63 -3.74 4.40
CA LEU A 78 6.03 -3.27 4.37
C LEU A 78 6.70 -3.40 5.73
N ASP A 79 5.94 -3.19 6.81
CA ASP A 79 6.36 -3.36 8.19
C ASP A 79 5.15 -3.56 9.10
N VAL A 80 5.38 -4.22 10.21
CA VAL A 80 4.44 -4.35 11.34
C VAL A 80 5.10 -3.74 12.56
N LYS A 81 4.51 -2.67 13.08
CA LYS A 81 4.98 -1.98 14.28
C LYS A 81 4.10 -2.33 15.47
N ILE A 82 4.72 -2.62 16.60
CA ILE A 82 3.99 -2.97 17.83
C ILE A 82 4.55 -2.15 18.99
N MET A 83 3.65 -1.50 19.71
CA MET A 83 3.92 -0.88 21.00
C MET A 83 3.04 -1.52 22.06
N ASP A 84 3.60 -1.89 23.19
CA ASP A 84 2.87 -2.52 24.28
C ASP A 84 2.97 -1.70 25.57
N TYR A 85 1.99 -1.89 26.43
CA TYR A 85 1.90 -1.23 27.73
C TYR A 85 1.22 -2.14 28.75
N PRO A 86 1.66 -2.13 30.02
CA PRO A 86 1.00 -2.91 31.08
C PRO A 86 -0.52 -2.63 31.16
N THR A 87 -1.28 -3.66 31.41
CA THR A 87 -2.74 -3.57 31.52
C THR A 87 -3.25 -4.35 32.72
N HIS A 88 -4.49 -4.13 33.09
CA HIS A 88 -5.14 -4.88 34.15
C HIS A 88 -5.30 -6.36 33.75
N ALA A 89 -5.10 -7.27 34.73
CA ALA A 89 -5.13 -8.70 34.45
C ALA A 89 -6.44 -9.24 33.85
N ALA A 90 -7.55 -8.52 34.02
CA ALA A 90 -8.85 -8.88 33.46
C ALA A 90 -9.15 -8.25 32.08
N SER A 91 -8.20 -7.56 31.47
CA SER A 91 -8.42 -6.90 30.18
C SER A 91 -7.16 -6.96 29.32
N LEU A 92 -7.34 -7.00 28.01
CA LEU A 92 -6.27 -6.91 27.03
C LEU A 92 -6.77 -6.10 25.83
N PRO A 93 -6.81 -4.76 25.92
CA PRO A 93 -7.16 -3.95 24.78
C PRO A 93 -6.08 -4.04 23.69
N VAL A 94 -6.52 -4.23 22.47
CA VAL A 94 -5.65 -4.25 21.29
C VAL A 94 -6.29 -3.36 20.22
N CYS A 95 -5.48 -2.48 19.64
CA CYS A 95 -5.87 -1.67 18.50
C CYS A 95 -4.90 -1.92 17.35
N MET A 96 -5.42 -2.02 16.14
CA MET A 96 -4.63 -2.10 14.92
C MET A 96 -5.06 -0.99 13.96
N ILE A 97 -4.09 -0.24 13.46
CA ILE A 97 -4.30 0.80 12.46
C ILE A 97 -3.50 0.43 11.21
N PRO A 98 -4.17 0.09 10.10
CA PRO A 98 -3.50 -0.07 8.83
C PRO A 98 -3.22 1.29 8.20
N ASN A 99 -2.04 1.44 7.58
CA ASN A 99 -1.59 2.70 7.00
C ASN A 99 -1.01 2.47 5.60
N CYS A 100 -1.61 3.08 4.61
CA CYS A 100 -1.18 2.97 3.20
C CYS A 100 0.23 3.53 3.02
N ALA A 101 1.05 2.93 2.15
CA ALA A 101 2.38 3.41 1.78
C ALA A 101 2.38 4.80 1.12
N ALA A 102 1.22 5.28 0.65
CA ALA A 102 1.07 6.66 0.16
C ALA A 102 1.22 7.73 1.25
N THR A 103 1.05 7.35 2.53
CA THR A 103 1.33 8.25 3.66
C THR A 103 2.84 8.52 3.71
N ARG A 104 3.19 9.80 3.81
CA ARG A 104 4.58 10.25 3.92
C ARG A 104 4.86 10.73 5.33
N HIS A 105 6.03 10.39 5.83
CA HIS A 105 6.53 10.84 7.13
C HIS A 105 7.81 11.64 6.91
N ALA A 106 7.98 12.71 7.69
CA ALA A 106 9.19 13.49 7.74
C ALA A 106 9.57 13.71 9.21
N HIS A 107 10.83 13.48 9.53
CA HIS A 107 11.38 13.69 10.87
C HIS A 107 12.41 14.82 10.81
N PHE A 108 12.24 15.82 11.66
CA PHE A 108 13.18 16.93 11.77
C PHE A 108 13.12 17.52 13.17
N VAL A 109 14.17 18.24 13.54
CA VAL A 109 14.27 18.93 14.83
C VAL A 109 14.11 20.43 14.62
N LEU A 110 13.25 21.05 15.41
CA LEU A 110 13.11 22.51 15.47
C LEU A 110 14.00 22.99 16.62
N ASP A 111 15.22 23.41 16.31
CA ASP A 111 16.21 23.89 17.29
C ASP A 111 16.39 25.42 17.30
N GLY A 112 15.61 26.13 16.47
CA GLY A 112 15.70 27.59 16.32
C GLY A 112 16.79 28.09 15.38
N SER A 113 17.56 27.20 14.74
CA SER A 113 18.65 27.58 13.81
C SER A 113 18.15 28.06 12.44
N GLY A 114 16.86 27.89 12.14
CA GLY A 114 16.25 28.29 10.87
C GLY A 114 15.12 27.37 10.43
N PRO A 115 14.71 27.42 9.17
CA PRO A 115 13.71 26.52 8.62
C PRO A 115 14.24 25.09 8.57
N ALA A 116 13.36 24.11 8.85
CA ALA A 116 13.69 22.70 8.68
C ALA A 116 14.00 22.42 7.20
N VAL A 117 15.17 21.86 6.94
CA VAL A 117 15.58 21.42 5.60
C VAL A 117 15.44 19.90 5.53
N LEU A 118 14.61 19.42 4.63
CA LEU A 118 14.48 18.00 4.34
C LEU A 118 15.23 17.71 3.02
N GLU A 119 16.21 16.85 3.09
CA GLU A 119 16.89 16.39 1.87
C GLU A 119 15.96 15.50 1.07
N ALA A 120 15.88 15.75 -0.23
CA ALA A 120 15.14 14.86 -1.12
C ALA A 120 15.90 13.52 -1.21
N PRO A 121 15.19 12.37 -1.15
CA PRO A 121 15.84 11.08 -1.31
C PRO A 121 16.47 10.99 -2.71
N SER A 122 17.71 10.50 -2.76
CA SER A 122 18.36 10.19 -4.04
C SER A 122 17.76 8.90 -4.62
N LEU A 123 17.31 8.95 -5.86
CA LEU A 123 16.85 7.74 -6.57
C LEU A 123 18.02 6.81 -6.92
N ASP A 124 19.25 7.33 -6.96
CA ASP A 124 20.46 6.53 -7.22
C ASP A 124 20.75 5.48 -6.13
N ALA A 125 20.13 5.63 -4.93
CA ALA A 125 20.21 4.66 -3.86
C ALA A 125 19.38 3.38 -4.12
N TYR A 126 18.50 3.40 -5.11
CA TYR A 126 17.63 2.25 -5.46
C TYR A 126 18.15 1.56 -6.72
N PRO A 127 18.13 0.23 -6.75
CA PRO A 127 18.58 -0.51 -7.93
C PRO A 127 17.63 -0.26 -9.11
N ASP A 128 18.19 -0.15 -10.31
CA ASP A 128 17.41 -0.21 -11.52
C ASP A 128 16.80 -1.63 -11.67
N ILE A 129 15.48 -1.69 -11.67
CA ILE A 129 14.77 -2.95 -11.86
C ILE A 129 14.43 -3.08 -13.34
N VAL A 130 15.11 -3.99 -14.02
CA VAL A 130 14.72 -4.41 -15.37
C VAL A 130 13.66 -5.51 -15.23
N TRP A 131 12.42 -5.17 -15.56
CA TRP A 131 11.34 -6.14 -15.61
C TRP A 131 11.19 -6.71 -17.02
N GLU A 132 11.24 -8.02 -17.14
CA GLU A 132 10.99 -8.72 -18.40
C GLU A 132 9.67 -9.51 -18.30
N ALA A 133 8.84 -9.34 -19.32
CA ALA A 133 7.64 -10.14 -19.42
C ALA A 133 7.99 -11.60 -19.65
N GLY A 134 7.29 -12.49 -18.96
CA GLY A 134 7.42 -13.93 -19.24
C GLY A 134 7.14 -14.26 -20.71
N PRO A 135 7.67 -15.38 -21.23
CA PRO A 135 7.56 -15.76 -22.65
C PRO A 135 6.10 -16.00 -23.11
N THR A 136 5.19 -16.19 -22.17
CA THR A 136 3.76 -16.42 -22.42
C THR A 136 2.91 -15.14 -22.42
N ALA A 137 3.50 -13.97 -22.13
CA ALA A 137 2.78 -12.73 -22.08
C ALA A 137 2.30 -12.30 -23.48
N ARG A 138 0.99 -12.12 -23.62
CA ARG A 138 0.38 -11.63 -24.87
C ARG A 138 0.65 -10.15 -25.05
N ARG A 139 1.18 -9.76 -26.20
CA ARG A 139 1.33 -8.35 -26.57
C ARG A 139 0.05 -7.84 -27.22
N VAL A 140 -0.47 -6.73 -26.71
CA VAL A 140 -1.72 -6.11 -27.15
C VAL A 140 -1.45 -4.67 -27.55
N ASN A 141 -1.94 -4.28 -28.73
CA ASN A 141 -1.93 -2.92 -29.19
C ASN A 141 -3.30 -2.27 -28.96
N LEU A 142 -3.38 -1.36 -27.99
CA LEU A 142 -4.62 -0.68 -27.62
C LEU A 142 -5.19 0.21 -28.71
N ASP A 143 -4.36 0.68 -29.65
CA ASP A 143 -4.81 1.55 -30.75
C ASP A 143 -5.59 0.75 -31.83
N THR A 144 -5.44 -0.58 -31.83
CA THR A 144 -6.08 -1.48 -32.81
C THR A 144 -6.91 -2.61 -32.19
N ILE A 145 -7.01 -2.65 -30.85
CA ILE A 145 -7.76 -3.70 -30.13
C ILE A 145 -9.23 -3.67 -30.50
N THR A 146 -9.81 -4.85 -30.61
CA THR A 146 -11.23 -5.04 -30.87
C THR A 146 -11.97 -5.61 -29.65
N PRO A 147 -13.30 -5.45 -29.54
CA PRO A 147 -14.08 -6.12 -28.50
C PRO A 147 -13.93 -7.64 -28.48
N GLU A 148 -13.75 -8.27 -29.64
CA GLU A 148 -13.52 -9.70 -29.79
C GLU A 148 -12.18 -10.13 -29.21
N ASP A 149 -11.13 -9.31 -29.38
CA ASP A 149 -9.83 -9.55 -28.74
C ASP A 149 -9.98 -9.59 -27.23
N VAL A 150 -10.65 -8.60 -26.64
CA VAL A 150 -10.89 -8.53 -25.18
C VAL A 150 -11.69 -9.73 -24.67
N GLN A 151 -12.72 -10.13 -25.39
CA GLN A 151 -13.54 -11.31 -25.03
C GLN A 151 -12.75 -12.62 -25.07
N SER A 152 -11.67 -12.68 -25.84
CA SER A 152 -10.80 -13.86 -25.93
C SER A 152 -9.91 -14.07 -24.71
N TRP A 153 -9.75 -13.05 -23.86
CA TRP A 153 -8.85 -13.10 -22.71
C TRP A 153 -9.40 -13.96 -21.58
N LYS A 154 -8.49 -14.58 -20.84
CA LYS A 154 -8.84 -15.43 -19.70
C LYS A 154 -8.38 -14.78 -18.40
N PRO A 155 -9.13 -14.90 -17.31
CA PRO A 155 -8.67 -14.47 -15.99
C PRO A 155 -7.30 -15.09 -15.64
N GLY A 156 -6.37 -14.27 -15.16
CA GLY A 156 -5.00 -14.70 -14.83
C GLY A 156 -4.02 -14.70 -16.01
N GLU A 157 -4.46 -14.38 -17.22
CA GLU A 157 -3.57 -14.21 -18.37
C GLU A 157 -2.76 -12.91 -18.24
N THR A 158 -1.45 -12.98 -18.47
CA THR A 158 -0.58 -11.79 -18.51
C THR A 158 -0.61 -11.17 -19.88
N VAL A 159 -0.97 -9.89 -19.94
CA VAL A 159 -0.99 -9.09 -21.17
C VAL A 159 -0.05 -7.89 -21.06
N LEU A 160 0.64 -7.56 -22.13
CA LEU A 160 1.47 -6.37 -22.29
C LEU A 160 0.74 -5.36 -23.15
N LEU A 161 0.23 -4.31 -22.52
CA LEU A 161 -0.52 -3.28 -23.20
C LEU A 161 0.44 -2.23 -23.80
N ASN A 162 0.28 -1.94 -25.10
CA ASN A 162 0.99 -0.88 -25.81
C ASN A 162 -0.04 0.01 -26.49
N GLY A 163 0.25 1.29 -26.63
CA GLY A 163 -0.65 2.26 -27.26
C GLY A 163 -1.16 3.30 -26.28
N LYS A 164 -2.16 4.07 -26.69
CA LYS A 164 -2.73 5.16 -25.89
C LYS A 164 -3.75 4.60 -24.91
N MET A 165 -3.66 5.04 -23.66
CA MET A 165 -4.59 4.69 -22.60
C MET A 165 -4.92 5.92 -21.75
N PHE A 166 -6.22 6.07 -21.43
CA PHE A 166 -6.64 7.04 -20.43
C PHE A 166 -6.64 6.41 -19.05
N THR A 167 -6.22 7.17 -18.06
CA THR A 167 -6.29 6.75 -16.66
C THR A 167 -7.18 7.71 -15.89
N GLY A 168 -8.03 7.19 -15.03
CA GLY A 168 -8.90 7.99 -14.17
C GLY A 168 -9.30 7.25 -12.91
N ARG A 169 -9.53 8.00 -11.85
CA ARG A 169 -10.08 7.51 -10.60
C ARG A 169 -11.37 8.23 -10.28
N ASP A 170 -11.84 8.09 -9.06
CA ASP A 170 -13.15 8.51 -8.56
C ASP A 170 -13.52 9.94 -8.97
N ALA A 171 -12.59 10.90 -8.82
CA ALA A 171 -12.85 12.30 -9.17
C ALA A 171 -13.06 12.50 -10.69
N ALA A 172 -12.30 11.78 -11.52
CA ALA A 172 -12.46 11.83 -12.97
C ALA A 172 -13.80 11.23 -13.40
N HIS A 173 -14.15 10.05 -12.85
CA HIS A 173 -15.44 9.41 -13.13
C HIS A 173 -16.62 10.27 -12.67
N LYS A 174 -16.55 10.81 -11.42
CA LYS A 174 -17.59 11.71 -10.92
C LYS A 174 -17.79 12.89 -11.85
N ARG A 175 -16.70 13.57 -12.24
CA ARG A 175 -16.76 14.71 -13.15
C ARG A 175 -17.41 14.36 -14.50
N MET A 176 -17.04 13.23 -15.09
CA MET A 176 -17.63 12.78 -16.36
C MET A 176 -19.12 12.47 -16.21
N VAL A 177 -19.52 11.82 -15.11
CA VAL A 177 -20.94 11.55 -14.83
C VAL A 177 -21.72 12.83 -14.62
N ASP A 178 -21.19 13.80 -13.87
CA ASP A 178 -21.82 15.11 -13.65
C ASP A 178 -22.02 15.85 -14.99
N MET A 179 -21.02 15.84 -15.88
CA MET A 179 -21.10 16.42 -17.22
C MET A 179 -22.19 15.77 -18.06
N LEU A 180 -22.24 14.43 -18.10
CA LEU A 180 -23.27 13.70 -18.84
C LEU A 180 -24.68 13.98 -18.31
N ASN A 181 -24.86 14.06 -16.99
CA ASN A 181 -26.12 14.39 -16.36
C ASN A 181 -26.58 15.82 -16.68
N ASN A 182 -25.65 16.73 -16.90
CA ASN A 182 -25.91 18.11 -17.31
C ASN A 182 -26.12 18.26 -18.84
N GLY A 183 -25.96 17.19 -19.62
CA GLY A 183 -26.03 17.22 -21.06
C GLY A 183 -24.81 17.87 -21.73
N GLU A 184 -23.68 17.93 -21.02
CA GLU A 184 -22.42 18.43 -21.52
C GLU A 184 -21.65 17.34 -22.29
N GLU A 185 -20.83 17.74 -23.27
CA GLU A 185 -19.91 16.83 -23.95
C GLU A 185 -18.72 16.47 -23.06
N LEU A 186 -18.27 15.21 -23.13
CA LEU A 186 -17.08 14.77 -22.43
C LEU A 186 -15.81 15.43 -23.01
N PRO A 187 -14.79 15.73 -22.19
CA PRO A 187 -13.55 16.38 -22.65
C PRO A 187 -12.70 15.49 -23.54
N VAL A 188 -13.04 14.21 -23.66
CA VAL A 188 -12.34 13.18 -24.44
C VAL A 188 -13.36 12.21 -25.05
N ASP A 189 -13.08 11.76 -26.26
CA ASP A 189 -13.85 10.65 -26.87
C ASP A 189 -13.40 9.32 -26.25
N LEU A 190 -14.31 8.66 -25.54
CA LEU A 190 -14.08 7.37 -24.89
C LEU A 190 -14.57 6.19 -25.72
N LYS A 191 -15.16 6.44 -26.90
CA LYS A 191 -15.71 5.37 -27.74
C LYS A 191 -14.59 4.46 -28.24
N GLY A 192 -14.61 3.20 -27.84
CA GLY A 192 -13.62 2.21 -28.22
C GLY A 192 -12.24 2.41 -27.60
N ARG A 193 -12.21 3.08 -26.43
CA ARG A 193 -10.96 3.34 -25.69
C ARG A 193 -10.96 2.57 -24.37
#